data_a6513bd051b757de213f3530033604ac
#
_entry.id   a6513bd051b757de213f3530033604ac
#
_cell.length_a   1.000
_cell.length_b   1.000
_cell.length_c   1.000
_cell.angle_alpha   90.00
_cell.angle_beta   90.00
_cell.angle_gamma   90.00
#
_symmetry.space_group_name_H-M   'P 1'
#
loop_
_entity.id
_entity.type
_entity.pdbx_description
1 polymer ?
#
loop_
_entity_poly.entity_id
_entity_poly.type
_entity_poly.pdbx_seq_one_letter_code
_entity_poly.pdbx_strand_id
1 'polypeptide(L)'
;MMKVLAVNVGVARPNPAKRADLTGIDKLPVDHAVQVRAPGPKHVGLHSGVVGDPIGDTKHHGGDDQAVYAYAREDYDWWEEELGRELPGGFFGENLTTTGIDVNGALIGEVWRIGDTLELQPTFGRIPCSTFQAKMGEPQWLKRFARENRTGAYLRVVTP
;
A
#
# COMPACT_ATOMS: atom_id res chain seq x y z
N MET A 1 19.97 -7.98 0.12
CA MET A 1 19.31 -8.16 -1.19
C MET A 1 17.89 -7.64 -1.11
N MET A 2 17.50 -6.77 -2.00
CA MET A 2 16.12 -6.25 -2.09
C MET A 2 15.16 -7.36 -2.54
N LYS A 3 14.05 -7.52 -1.83
CA LYS A 3 13.05 -8.56 -2.13
C LYS A 3 11.64 -8.07 -1.89
N VAL A 4 10.71 -8.59 -2.68
CA VAL A 4 9.29 -8.61 -2.34
C VAL A 4 9.03 -9.86 -1.51
N LEU A 5 8.63 -9.69 -0.26
CA LEU A 5 8.33 -10.79 0.67
C LEU A 5 6.92 -11.33 0.45
N ALA A 6 5.99 -10.46 0.15
CA ALA A 6 4.60 -10.82 -0.11
C ALA A 6 3.97 -9.87 -1.10
N VAL A 7 3.08 -10.42 -1.92
CA VAL A 7 2.11 -9.67 -2.73
C VAL A 7 0.76 -9.80 -2.03
N ASN A 8 0.14 -8.67 -1.70
CA ASN A 8 -1.10 -8.64 -0.92
C ASN A 8 -2.24 -8.08 -1.76
N VAL A 9 -3.38 -8.73 -1.71
CA VAL A 9 -4.60 -8.33 -2.42
C VAL A 9 -5.72 -8.11 -1.41
N GLY A 10 -6.46 -7.03 -1.60
CA GLY A 10 -7.53 -6.65 -0.69
C GLY A 10 -8.73 -7.57 -0.77
N VAL A 11 -9.43 -7.67 0.35
CA VAL A 11 -10.77 -8.23 0.45
C VAL A 11 -11.73 -7.10 0.73
N ALA A 12 -12.75 -6.93 -0.10
CA ALA A 12 -13.76 -5.90 0.12
C ALA A 12 -14.52 -6.16 1.43
N ARG A 13 -14.52 -5.17 2.32
CA ARG A 13 -15.19 -5.24 3.62
C ARG A 13 -15.92 -3.93 3.91
N PRO A 14 -16.92 -3.94 4.82
CA PRO A 14 -17.50 -2.71 5.32
C PRO A 14 -16.43 -1.78 5.90
N ASN A 15 -16.53 -0.50 5.58
CA ASN A 15 -15.56 0.49 6.05
C ASN A 15 -15.85 0.85 7.52
N PRO A 16 -14.89 0.65 8.44
CA PRO A 16 -15.11 0.94 9.87
C PRO A 16 -15.27 2.43 10.18
N ALA A 17 -14.82 3.30 9.29
CA ALA A 17 -14.91 4.75 9.45
C ALA A 17 -16.09 5.39 8.72
N LYS A 18 -16.68 4.69 7.74
CA LYS A 18 -17.74 5.23 6.86
C LYS A 18 -18.84 4.19 6.62
N ARG A 19 -19.96 4.35 7.28
CA ARG A 19 -21.04 3.36 7.39
C ARG A 19 -21.58 2.75 6.08
N ALA A 20 -21.54 3.49 4.97
CA ALA A 20 -22.13 3.05 3.70
C ALA A 20 -21.09 2.58 2.68
N ASP A 21 -19.80 2.69 3.00
CA ASP A 21 -18.72 2.43 2.05
C ASP A 21 -18.07 1.06 2.27
N LEU A 22 -17.49 0.54 1.20
CA LEU A 22 -16.56 -0.59 1.27
C LEU A 22 -15.12 -0.08 1.35
N THR A 23 -14.21 -0.93 1.85
CA THR A 23 -12.77 -0.68 1.84
C THR A 23 -12.02 -1.94 1.41
N GLY A 24 -10.90 -1.75 0.74
CA GLY A 24 -9.93 -2.80 0.40
C GLY A 24 -8.68 -2.74 1.26
N ILE A 25 -8.71 -2.05 2.42
CA ILE A 25 -7.54 -1.91 3.29
C ILE A 25 -7.09 -3.24 3.92
N ASP A 26 -8.00 -4.19 4.10
CA ASP A 26 -7.67 -5.52 4.58
C ASP A 26 -7.07 -6.33 3.43
N LYS A 27 -5.75 -6.34 3.35
CA LYS A 27 -5.01 -7.08 2.34
C LYS A 27 -4.35 -8.30 2.94
N LEU A 28 -4.43 -9.39 2.19
CA LEU A 28 -3.87 -10.68 2.57
C LEU A 28 -2.85 -11.13 1.52
N PRO A 29 -1.77 -11.80 1.95
CA PRO A 29 -0.81 -12.35 1.02
C PRO A 29 -1.46 -13.42 0.15
N VAL A 30 -1.08 -13.45 -1.12
CA VAL A 30 -1.51 -14.47 -2.08
C VAL A 30 -0.32 -15.34 -2.47
N ASP A 31 -0.62 -16.59 -2.82
CA ASP A 31 0.35 -17.62 -3.19
C ASP A 31 0.44 -17.89 -4.70
N HIS A 32 -0.17 -17.02 -5.49
CA HIS A 32 -0.22 -17.11 -6.95
C HIS A 32 0.25 -15.82 -7.60
N ALA A 33 0.58 -15.88 -8.89
CA ALA A 33 0.96 -14.71 -9.66
C ALA A 33 -0.22 -13.74 -9.79
N VAL A 34 0.05 -12.46 -9.57
CA VAL A 34 -0.93 -11.38 -9.69
C VAL A 34 -0.52 -10.46 -10.83
N GLN A 35 -1.48 -10.16 -11.69
CA GLN A 35 -1.24 -9.22 -12.77
C GLN A 35 -1.22 -7.78 -12.26
N VAL A 36 -0.23 -7.02 -12.72
CA VAL A 36 -0.10 -5.59 -12.44
C VAL A 36 -0.26 -4.82 -13.74
N ARG A 37 -0.95 -3.70 -13.69
CA ARG A 37 -1.24 -2.85 -14.86
C ARG A 37 -1.28 -1.38 -14.49
N ALA A 38 -1.10 -0.49 -15.45
CA ALA A 38 -1.43 0.91 -15.30
C ALA A 38 -2.97 1.05 -15.24
N PRO A 39 -3.55 1.53 -14.12
CA PRO A 39 -5.00 1.56 -13.96
C PRO A 39 -5.68 2.73 -14.70
N GLY A 40 -4.92 3.70 -15.19
CA GLY A 40 -5.46 4.90 -15.81
C GLY A 40 -5.82 5.99 -14.80
N PRO A 41 -6.54 7.02 -15.26
CA PRO A 41 -6.83 8.18 -14.43
C PRO A 41 -7.63 7.82 -13.17
N LYS A 42 -7.34 8.53 -12.08
CA LYS A 42 -8.13 8.49 -10.86
C LYS A 42 -9.61 8.79 -11.17
N HIS A 43 -10.53 8.20 -10.49
CA HIS A 43 -11.99 8.31 -10.61
C HIS A 43 -12.62 7.54 -11.78
N VAL A 44 -11.99 7.48 -12.95
CA VAL A 44 -12.60 6.95 -14.18
C VAL A 44 -11.89 5.72 -14.73
N GLY A 45 -10.69 5.42 -14.23
CA GLY A 45 -9.91 4.26 -14.66
C GLY A 45 -10.29 2.97 -13.95
N LEU A 46 -9.34 2.04 -13.92
CA LEU A 46 -9.50 0.72 -13.31
C LEU A 46 -9.16 0.69 -11.81
N HIS A 47 -8.90 1.83 -11.23
CA HIS A 47 -8.61 2.12 -9.81
C HIS A 47 -7.30 1.56 -9.29
N SER A 48 -7.17 0.26 -9.03
CA SER A 48 -5.93 -0.36 -8.58
C SER A 48 -5.06 -0.81 -9.75
N GLY A 49 -3.74 -0.68 -9.59
CA GLY A 49 -2.77 -1.30 -10.50
C GLY A 49 -2.65 -2.80 -10.31
N VAL A 50 -3.08 -3.33 -9.18
CA VAL A 50 -3.11 -4.76 -8.89
C VAL A 50 -4.48 -5.32 -9.24
N VAL A 51 -4.51 -6.26 -10.18
CA VAL A 51 -5.77 -6.87 -10.64
C VAL A 51 -6.40 -7.67 -9.51
N GLY A 52 -7.69 -7.42 -9.26
CA GLY A 52 -8.44 -8.07 -8.19
C GLY A 52 -8.36 -7.35 -6.84
N ASP A 53 -7.60 -6.26 -6.74
CA ASP A 53 -7.48 -5.47 -5.52
C ASP A 53 -8.57 -4.38 -5.47
N PRO A 54 -9.56 -4.46 -4.55
CA PRO A 54 -10.65 -3.51 -4.51
C PRO A 54 -10.24 -2.18 -3.89
N ILE A 55 -10.79 -1.09 -4.42
CA ILE A 55 -10.69 0.25 -3.84
C ILE A 55 -12.10 0.77 -3.59
N GLY A 56 -12.41 1.04 -2.32
CA GLY A 56 -13.72 1.55 -1.93
C GLY A 56 -13.90 3.04 -2.20
N ASP A 57 -12.93 3.84 -1.79
CA ASP A 57 -12.94 5.30 -1.94
C ASP A 57 -12.10 5.73 -3.15
N THR A 58 -12.70 5.69 -4.32
CA THR A 58 -12.04 6.06 -5.59
C THR A 58 -11.82 7.56 -5.75
N LYS A 59 -12.39 8.38 -4.88
CA LYS A 59 -12.15 9.82 -4.87
C LYS A 59 -10.73 10.15 -4.33
N HIS A 60 -10.28 9.40 -3.33
CA HIS A 60 -9.02 9.68 -2.64
C HIS A 60 -7.93 8.64 -2.94
N HIS A 61 -8.30 7.45 -3.40
CA HIS A 61 -7.39 6.33 -3.64
C HIS A 61 -7.47 5.82 -5.07
N GLY A 62 -6.39 5.17 -5.52
CA GLY A 62 -6.28 4.58 -6.85
C GLY A 62 -5.82 5.58 -7.92
N GLY A 63 -5.85 5.11 -9.16
CA GLY A 63 -5.30 5.81 -10.31
C GLY A 63 -3.80 5.60 -10.50
N ASP A 64 -3.25 6.11 -11.60
CA ASP A 64 -1.87 5.83 -11.99
C ASP A 64 -0.84 6.15 -10.92
N ASP A 65 -0.99 7.26 -10.20
CA ASP A 65 -0.02 7.68 -9.18
C ASP A 65 -0.14 6.91 -7.86
N GLN A 66 -1.20 6.14 -7.68
CA GLN A 66 -1.45 5.25 -6.56
C GLN A 66 -1.77 3.83 -7.03
N ALA A 67 -1.15 3.39 -8.12
CA ALA A 67 -1.43 2.10 -8.72
C ALA A 67 -1.07 0.93 -7.81
N VAL A 68 0.06 1.05 -7.11
CA VAL A 68 0.58 0.04 -6.19
C VAL A 68 1.07 0.76 -4.93
N TYR A 69 0.87 0.14 -3.77
CA TYR A 69 1.42 0.63 -2.51
C TYR A 69 2.45 -0.36 -1.98
N ALA A 70 3.62 0.13 -1.61
CA ALA A 70 4.71 -0.67 -1.02
C ALA A 70 5.01 -0.23 0.41
N TYR A 71 5.31 -1.20 1.28
CA TYR A 71 5.70 -0.98 2.66
C TYR A 71 6.82 -1.94 3.06
N ALA A 72 7.84 -1.44 3.76
CA ALA A 72 8.99 -2.24 4.15
C ALA A 72 8.72 -3.06 5.43
N ARG A 73 9.19 -4.31 5.47
CA ARG A 73 9.12 -5.14 6.67
C ARG A 73 9.88 -4.50 7.83
N GLU A 74 11.00 -3.85 7.56
CA GLU A 74 11.81 -3.15 8.55
C GLU A 74 11.04 -2.01 9.25
N ASP A 75 10.13 -1.35 8.55
CA ASP A 75 9.24 -0.34 9.14
C ASP A 75 8.12 -0.98 9.97
N TYR A 76 7.62 -2.14 9.56
CA TYR A 76 6.71 -2.92 10.37
C TYR A 76 7.37 -3.38 11.68
N ASP A 77 8.61 -3.87 11.62
CA ASP A 77 9.35 -4.33 12.79
C ASP A 77 9.52 -3.18 13.80
N TRP A 78 9.81 -1.98 13.32
CA TRP A 78 9.87 -0.78 14.14
C TRP A 78 8.50 -0.47 14.82
N TRP A 79 7.40 -0.54 14.04
CA TRP A 79 6.07 -0.31 14.60
C TRP A 79 5.65 -1.42 15.57
N GLU A 80 6.03 -2.65 15.34
CA GLU A 80 5.76 -3.77 16.26
C GLU A 80 6.39 -3.54 17.63
N GLU A 81 7.62 -3.04 17.66
CA GLU A 81 8.30 -2.65 18.91
C GLU A 81 7.57 -1.49 19.60
N GLU A 82 7.20 -0.46 18.85
CA GLU A 82 6.51 0.73 19.38
C GLU A 82 5.10 0.45 19.90
N LEU A 83 4.38 -0.48 19.28
CA LEU A 83 2.99 -0.80 19.60
C LEU A 83 2.85 -2.02 20.50
N GLY A 84 3.89 -2.81 20.66
CA GLY A 84 3.88 -4.03 21.44
C GLY A 84 2.95 -5.12 20.88
N ARG A 85 2.78 -5.18 19.56
CA ARG A 85 1.95 -6.18 18.87
C ARG A 85 2.48 -6.52 17.50
N GLU A 86 2.15 -7.72 17.01
CA GLU A 86 2.49 -8.15 15.65
C GLU A 86 1.67 -7.41 14.59
N LEU A 87 2.33 -7.10 13.47
CA LEU A 87 1.74 -6.46 12.31
C LEU A 87 2.13 -7.27 11.06
N PRO A 88 1.29 -8.19 10.60
CA PRO A 88 1.60 -8.99 9.41
C PRO A 88 1.63 -8.13 8.15
N GLY A 89 2.34 -8.62 7.12
CA GLY A 89 2.33 -7.98 5.81
C GLY A 89 0.91 -7.81 5.27
N GLY A 90 0.67 -6.71 4.58
CA GLY A 90 -0.68 -6.32 4.11
C GLY A 90 -1.51 -5.56 5.15
N PHE A 91 -1.09 -5.52 6.41
CA PHE A 91 -1.89 -4.92 7.48
C PHE A 91 -2.12 -3.42 7.31
N PHE A 92 -1.14 -2.69 6.78
CA PHE A 92 -1.30 -1.27 6.48
C PHE A 92 -1.99 -1.00 5.13
N GLY A 93 -2.39 -2.05 4.42
CA GLY A 93 -3.06 -1.97 3.13
C GLY A 93 -2.09 -1.89 1.95
N GLU A 94 -0.85 -2.29 2.14
CA GLU A 94 0.11 -2.35 1.04
C GLU A 94 -0.09 -3.58 0.16
N ASN A 95 0.19 -3.40 -1.14
CA ASN A 95 0.21 -4.49 -2.11
C ASN A 95 1.54 -5.25 -2.09
N LEU A 96 2.65 -4.56 -1.83
CA LEU A 96 3.98 -5.14 -1.78
C LEU A 96 4.57 -4.96 -0.38
N THR A 97 4.78 -6.06 0.32
CA THR A 97 5.62 -6.07 1.53
C THR A 97 7.04 -6.37 1.09
N THR A 98 7.96 -5.44 1.32
CA THR A 98 9.35 -5.51 0.85
C THR A 98 10.33 -5.70 1.99
N THR A 99 11.57 -6.05 1.66
CA THR A 99 12.72 -6.02 2.56
C THR A 99 13.98 -5.63 1.81
N GLY A 100 14.95 -5.05 2.52
CA GLY A 100 16.25 -4.67 1.96
C GLY A 100 16.21 -3.46 1.03
N ILE A 101 15.11 -2.69 1.02
CA ILE A 101 14.99 -1.43 0.31
C ILE A 101 14.41 -0.36 1.24
N ASP A 102 15.01 0.82 1.24
CA ASP A 102 14.46 1.98 1.95
C ASP A 102 13.30 2.58 1.15
N VAL A 103 12.08 2.11 1.46
CA VAL A 103 10.87 2.58 0.78
C VAL A 103 10.56 4.04 1.12
N ASN A 104 10.86 4.47 2.34
CA ASN A 104 10.60 5.85 2.77
C ASN A 104 11.56 6.85 2.13
N GLY A 105 12.80 6.41 1.87
CA GLY A 105 13.83 7.20 1.19
C GLY A 105 13.80 7.11 -0.32
N ALA A 106 12.81 6.44 -0.90
CA ALA A 106 12.67 6.32 -2.35
C ALA A 106 12.61 7.68 -3.04
N LEU A 107 13.40 7.83 -4.08
CA LEU A 107 13.41 9.06 -4.87
C LEU A 107 12.28 9.05 -5.88
N ILE A 108 11.53 10.14 -5.95
CA ILE A 108 10.49 10.31 -6.97
C ILE A 108 11.14 10.24 -8.35
N GLY A 109 10.64 9.34 -9.19
CA GLY A 109 11.15 9.15 -10.54
C GLY A 109 12.22 8.07 -10.70
N GLU A 110 12.75 7.49 -9.62
CA GLU A 110 13.58 6.27 -9.75
C GLU A 110 12.73 5.09 -10.23
N VAL A 111 13.35 4.08 -10.79
CA VAL A 111 12.64 2.91 -11.31
C VAL A 111 13.03 1.67 -10.53
N TRP A 112 12.02 0.98 -10.02
CA TRP A 112 12.16 -0.32 -9.35
C TRP A 112 11.78 -1.43 -10.30
N ARG A 113 12.73 -2.30 -10.61
CA ARG A 113 12.46 -3.49 -11.40
C ARG A 113 12.12 -4.67 -10.49
N ILE A 114 10.98 -5.29 -10.73
CA ILE A 114 10.51 -6.46 -10.00
C ILE A 114 10.37 -7.64 -10.98
N GLY A 115 11.14 -8.69 -10.73
CA GLY A 115 11.24 -9.79 -11.68
C GLY A 115 11.85 -9.33 -13.00
N ASP A 116 11.40 -9.94 -14.10
CA ASP A 116 12.01 -9.74 -15.41
C ASP A 116 11.40 -8.56 -16.20
N THR A 117 10.15 -8.21 -15.92
CA THR A 117 9.40 -7.28 -16.77
C THR A 117 8.80 -6.07 -16.04
N LEU A 118 8.30 -6.24 -14.81
CA LEU A 118 7.59 -5.20 -14.11
C LEU A 118 8.51 -4.05 -13.69
N GLU A 119 8.17 -2.85 -14.11
CA GLU A 119 8.84 -1.63 -13.69
C GLU A 119 7.86 -0.69 -13.00
N LEU A 120 8.20 -0.30 -11.78
CA LEU A 120 7.43 0.62 -10.94
C LEU A 120 8.23 1.86 -10.63
N GLN A 121 7.55 2.97 -10.43
CA GLN A 121 8.15 4.26 -10.14
C GLN A 121 7.50 4.90 -8.91
N PRO A 122 8.27 5.23 -7.86
CA PRO A 122 7.77 5.97 -6.71
C PRO A 122 7.18 7.32 -7.10
N THR A 123 6.04 7.65 -6.56
CA THR A 123 5.31 8.90 -6.80
C THR A 123 5.25 9.79 -5.58
N PHE A 124 4.77 9.26 -4.45
CA PHE A 124 4.72 9.97 -3.17
C PHE A 124 4.50 9.01 -2.01
N GLY A 125 4.76 9.48 -0.79
CA GLY A 125 4.49 8.75 0.44
C GLY A 125 2.99 8.67 0.75
N ARG A 126 2.57 7.64 1.48
CA ARG A 126 1.17 7.50 1.88
C ARG A 126 0.75 8.60 2.84
N ILE A 127 -0.39 9.21 2.52
CA ILE A 127 -1.12 10.09 3.44
C ILE A 127 -2.12 9.22 4.21
N PRO A 128 -2.04 9.15 5.56
CA PRO A 128 -2.95 8.32 6.34
C PRO A 128 -4.37 8.85 6.31
N CYS A 129 -5.35 7.95 6.32
CA CYS A 129 -6.78 8.27 6.21
C CYS A 129 -7.57 7.77 7.42
N SER A 130 -8.84 8.20 7.53
CA SER A 130 -9.74 7.80 8.62
C SER A 130 -9.97 6.29 8.69
N THR A 131 -10.00 5.61 7.55
CA THR A 131 -10.12 4.15 7.49
C THR A 131 -8.91 3.47 8.14
N PHE A 132 -7.71 3.97 7.88
CA PHE A 132 -6.50 3.49 8.52
C PHE A 132 -6.47 3.76 10.03
N GLN A 133 -6.92 4.94 10.46
CA GLN A 133 -7.10 5.25 11.89
C GLN A 133 -8.04 4.24 12.56
N ALA A 134 -9.18 3.96 11.96
CA ALA A 134 -10.15 3.02 12.52
C ALA A 134 -9.60 1.59 12.57
N LYS A 135 -8.90 1.15 11.53
CA LYS A 135 -8.28 -0.17 11.49
C LYS A 135 -7.23 -0.36 12.59
N MET A 136 -6.37 0.65 12.79
CA MET A 136 -5.31 0.57 13.77
C MET A 136 -5.81 0.57 15.21
N GLY A 137 -6.89 1.31 15.49
CA GLY A 137 -7.44 1.44 16.85
C GLY A 137 -6.49 2.12 17.84
N GLU A 138 -5.45 2.78 17.35
CA GLU A 138 -4.44 3.46 18.17
C GLU A 138 -4.79 4.95 18.36
N PRO A 139 -4.66 5.52 19.56
CA PRO A 139 -4.89 6.94 19.78
C PRO A 139 -4.01 7.82 18.90
N GLN A 140 -4.61 8.79 18.22
CA GLN A 140 -3.90 9.77 17.38
C GLN A 140 -3.04 9.13 16.27
N TRP A 141 -3.45 7.99 15.77
CA TRP A 141 -2.66 7.21 14.80
C TRP A 141 -2.24 8.04 13.58
N LEU A 142 -3.14 8.83 13.00
CA LEU A 142 -2.83 9.65 11.82
C LEU A 142 -1.66 10.60 12.07
N LYS A 143 -1.66 11.29 13.21
CA LYS A 143 -0.58 12.22 13.59
C LYS A 143 0.72 11.47 13.85
N ARG A 144 0.63 10.35 14.56
CA ARG A 144 1.79 9.53 14.90
C ARG A 144 2.44 8.96 13.65
N PHE A 145 1.65 8.37 12.77
CA PHE A 145 2.13 7.82 11.50
C PHE A 145 2.80 8.88 10.61
N ALA A 146 2.17 10.05 10.46
CA ALA A 146 2.73 11.14 9.69
C ALA A 146 4.04 11.70 10.29
N ARG A 147 4.09 11.85 11.63
CA ARG A 147 5.28 12.37 12.32
C ARG A 147 6.50 11.46 12.18
N GLU A 148 6.31 10.15 12.30
CA GLU A 148 7.40 9.18 12.19
C GLU A 148 7.93 9.05 10.75
N ASN A 149 7.18 9.50 9.78
CA ASN A 149 7.55 9.50 8.36
C ASN A 149 7.96 8.12 7.81
N ARG A 150 7.42 7.05 8.41
CA ARG A 150 7.54 5.66 7.94
C ARG A 150 6.29 5.29 7.18
N THR A 151 6.04 6.00 6.08
CA THR A 151 4.75 5.98 5.40
C THR A 151 4.65 4.95 4.29
N GLY A 152 5.79 4.38 3.87
CA GLY A 152 5.83 3.63 2.62
C GLY A 152 5.65 4.55 1.41
N ALA A 153 5.50 3.97 0.24
CA ALA A 153 5.40 4.73 -0.99
C ALA A 153 4.31 4.19 -1.91
N TYR A 154 3.60 5.09 -2.57
CA TYR A 154 2.82 4.77 -3.75
C TYR A 154 3.72 4.70 -4.98
N LEU A 155 3.35 3.81 -5.90
CA LEU A 155 4.11 3.50 -7.10
C LEU A 155 3.19 3.57 -8.32
N ARG A 156 3.74 4.14 -9.39
CA ARG A 156 3.15 4.11 -10.73
C ARG A 156 3.69 2.90 -11.49
N VAL A 157 2.87 2.30 -12.33
CA VAL A 157 3.31 1.26 -13.26
C VAL A 157 3.89 1.91 -14.50
N VAL A 158 5.18 1.64 -14.77
CA VAL A 158 5.89 2.11 -15.97
C VAL A 158 5.81 1.07 -17.06
N THR A 159 6.17 -0.17 -16.71
CA THR A 159 6.07 -1.33 -17.60
C THR A 159 5.38 -2.45 -16.81
N PRO A 160 4.23 -2.95 -17.29
CA PRO A 160 3.51 -4.02 -16.61
C PRO A 160 4.17 -5.39 -16.78
#